data_06fccadc9d9151aebf272ed457c9c7d0
#
_entry.id   06fccadc9d9151aebf272ed457c9c7d0
#
_cell.length_a   1.000
_cell.length_b   1.000
_cell.length_c   1.000
_cell.angle_alpha   90.00
_cell.angle_beta   90.00
_cell.angle_gamma   90.00
#
_symmetry.space_group_name_H-M   'P 1'
#
loop_
_entity.id
_entity.type
_entity.pdbx_description
1 polymer ?
#
loop_
_entity_poly.entity_id
_entity_poly.type
_entity_poly.pdbx_seq_one_letter_code
_entity_poly.pdbx_strand_id
1 'polypeptide(L)'
;IIEEDEFEPYEVLYLFKHILGMEVDFKPFEKIAFILYFLYKDIEMAFVLQKFSFNLYMKKIINYESIYSELRTKICEAIKLSHELFKEEAKNSINESNIMFPNYYLRFKRAFECLEEQIEYNLTNKNDWPKSDHRADCFINSYAIYLVSYIEHITILLYPFSDFYDPHNDIRKFVVNMKIIKKIENIFPNILSENTQIKDKINKLMNYIRNPIAHGFLTKNYFGDVLISDIRYVPMSYSNYKLSIQNYLYIPFNLEYQYAEIKEIKDIFDSITEQYYPNGIEIIKSGLDIYCDTKSRNEYLLITKDREKTEEFIKRKSEEVDHLINMDW
;
A
#
# COMPACT_ATOMS: atom_id res chain seq x y z
N ILE A 1 3.67 -27.50 16.11
CA ILE A 1 3.76 -26.07 15.78
C ILE A 1 5.19 -25.84 15.33
N ILE A 2 5.35 -25.28 14.13
CA ILE A 2 6.65 -24.81 13.63
C ILE A 2 6.79 -23.39 14.16
N GLU A 3 7.92 -23.07 14.79
CA GLU A 3 8.18 -21.70 15.20
C GLU A 3 8.34 -20.82 13.95
N GLU A 4 7.78 -19.60 13.95
CA GLU A 4 7.70 -18.71 12.79
C GLU A 4 9.07 -18.41 12.16
N ASP A 5 10.16 -18.57 12.90
CA ASP A 5 11.54 -18.31 12.45
C ASP A 5 12.21 -19.51 11.74
N GLU A 6 11.55 -20.66 11.64
CA GLU A 6 12.18 -21.87 11.12
C GLU A 6 12.07 -22.02 9.61
N PHE A 7 10.92 -21.64 9.02
CA PHE A 7 10.67 -21.73 7.58
C PHE A 7 9.77 -20.60 7.13
N GLU A 8 10.11 -19.98 6.01
CA GLU A 8 9.19 -19.15 5.27
C GLU A 8 8.13 -20.04 4.59
N PRO A 9 6.83 -19.92 4.93
CA PRO A 9 5.79 -20.82 4.43
C PRO A 9 5.73 -20.91 2.91
N TYR A 10 5.94 -19.79 2.22
CA TYR A 10 5.90 -19.74 0.76
C TYR A 10 7.15 -20.34 0.10
N GLU A 11 8.30 -20.38 0.78
CA GLU A 11 9.46 -21.15 0.32
C GLU A 11 9.23 -22.66 0.44
N VAL A 12 8.56 -23.11 1.50
CA VAL A 12 8.11 -24.51 1.61
C VAL A 12 7.12 -24.85 0.50
N LEU A 13 6.14 -23.97 0.25
CA LEU A 13 5.18 -24.14 -0.84
C LEU A 13 5.89 -24.24 -2.20
N TYR A 14 6.83 -23.34 -2.48
CA TYR A 14 7.61 -23.34 -3.70
C TYR A 14 8.41 -24.63 -3.87
N LEU A 15 9.13 -25.06 -2.83
CA LEU A 15 9.89 -26.31 -2.82
C LEU A 15 9.02 -27.51 -3.19
N PHE A 16 7.89 -27.67 -2.52
CA PHE A 16 7.04 -28.85 -2.72
C PHE A 16 6.29 -28.81 -4.04
N LYS A 17 5.75 -27.66 -4.44
CA LYS A 17 4.96 -27.53 -5.66
C LYS A 17 5.83 -27.49 -6.92
N HIS A 18 6.86 -26.65 -6.96
CA HIS A 18 7.63 -26.38 -8.18
C HIS A 18 8.88 -27.25 -8.30
N ILE A 19 9.55 -27.59 -7.21
CA ILE A 19 10.75 -28.42 -7.25
C ILE A 19 10.40 -29.91 -7.17
N LEU A 20 9.50 -30.29 -6.27
CA LEU A 20 9.11 -31.69 -6.06
C LEU A 20 7.88 -32.10 -6.88
N GLY A 21 7.21 -31.18 -7.58
CA GLY A 21 6.06 -31.44 -8.45
C GLY A 21 4.81 -31.95 -7.73
N MET A 22 4.64 -31.59 -6.45
CA MET A 22 3.53 -32.06 -5.64
C MET A 22 2.28 -31.23 -5.84
N GLU A 23 1.11 -31.86 -5.73
CA GLU A 23 -0.17 -31.15 -5.72
C GLU A 23 -0.37 -30.40 -4.42
N VAL A 24 -0.93 -29.19 -4.51
CA VAL A 24 -1.23 -28.30 -3.38
C VAL A 24 -2.70 -27.95 -3.41
N ASP A 25 -3.36 -28.13 -2.28
CA ASP A 25 -4.74 -27.73 -2.09
C ASP A 25 -4.79 -26.30 -1.55
N PHE A 26 -5.26 -25.37 -2.36
CA PHE A 26 -5.49 -23.99 -1.97
C PHE A 26 -6.91 -23.85 -1.44
N LYS A 27 -7.04 -23.68 -0.13
CA LYS A 27 -8.35 -23.47 0.54
C LYS A 27 -8.40 -22.10 1.21
N PRO A 28 -8.58 -21.02 0.44
CA PRO A 28 -8.64 -19.67 1.04
C PRO A 28 -9.84 -19.46 1.97
N PHE A 29 -10.75 -20.43 2.05
CA PHE A 29 -12.06 -20.30 2.67
C PHE A 29 -12.06 -20.42 4.20
N GLU A 30 -11.26 -21.29 4.76
CA GLU A 30 -11.25 -21.58 6.21
C GLU A 30 -10.15 -20.83 6.97
N LYS A 31 -9.77 -19.63 6.53
CA LYS A 31 -8.57 -18.95 7.04
C LYS A 31 -7.30 -19.79 6.81
N ILE A 32 -7.34 -20.68 5.82
CA ILE A 32 -6.26 -21.54 5.37
C ILE A 32 -5.81 -21.03 3.98
N ALA A 33 -4.56 -20.62 3.87
CA ALA A 33 -4.00 -20.18 2.59
C ALA A 33 -3.70 -21.38 1.69
N PHE A 34 -3.13 -22.44 2.23
CA PHE A 34 -2.91 -23.69 1.52
C PHE A 34 -2.73 -24.88 2.47
N ILE A 35 -3.01 -26.07 1.93
CA ILE A 35 -2.67 -27.37 2.55
C ILE A 35 -1.82 -28.15 1.56
N LEU A 36 -0.72 -28.68 2.05
CA LEU A 36 0.23 -29.47 1.29
C LEU A 36 0.34 -30.85 1.93
N TYR A 37 -0.30 -31.86 1.30
CA TYR A 37 -0.27 -33.23 1.76
C TYR A 37 0.94 -33.95 1.19
N PHE A 38 1.63 -34.73 2.00
CA PHE A 38 2.76 -35.54 1.56
C PHE A 38 2.97 -36.77 2.42
N LEU A 39 3.74 -37.70 1.89
CA LEU A 39 4.19 -38.90 2.63
C LEU A 39 5.67 -38.77 2.93
N TYR A 40 6.03 -39.01 4.18
CA TYR A 40 7.41 -39.14 4.61
C TYR A 40 7.59 -40.40 5.44
N LYS A 41 8.41 -41.35 4.96
CA LYS A 41 8.60 -42.68 5.58
C LYS A 41 7.27 -43.38 5.83
N ASP A 42 6.40 -43.39 4.82
CA ASP A 42 5.04 -43.96 4.86
C ASP A 42 4.09 -43.33 5.90
N ILE A 43 4.47 -42.19 6.46
CA ILE A 43 3.63 -41.42 7.37
C ILE A 43 2.95 -40.29 6.62
N GLU A 44 1.62 -40.25 6.73
CA GLU A 44 0.82 -39.15 6.19
C GLU A 44 1.05 -37.86 6.98
N MET A 45 1.43 -36.81 6.28
CA MET A 45 1.71 -35.50 6.84
C MET A 45 1.07 -34.39 6.01
N ALA A 46 0.87 -33.23 6.63
CA ALA A 46 0.40 -32.05 5.94
C ALA A 46 1.01 -30.76 6.50
N PHE A 47 1.53 -29.90 5.65
CA PHE A 47 1.77 -28.51 5.99
C PHE A 47 0.50 -27.69 5.75
N VAL A 48 0.13 -26.88 6.73
CA VAL A 48 -1.06 -26.03 6.66
C VAL A 48 -0.67 -24.60 7.06
N LEU A 49 -0.82 -23.67 6.13
CA LEU A 49 -0.70 -22.25 6.42
C LEU A 49 -2.08 -21.70 6.76
N GLN A 50 -2.25 -21.33 8.02
CA GLN A 50 -3.45 -20.70 8.56
C GLN A 50 -3.22 -19.21 8.83
N LYS A 51 -4.31 -18.46 9.08
CA LYS A 51 -4.26 -16.99 9.30
C LYS A 51 -3.20 -16.53 10.31
N PHE A 52 -2.91 -17.36 11.35
CA PHE A 52 -2.03 -16.98 12.46
C PHE A 52 -0.94 -18.02 12.72
N SER A 53 -0.79 -19.05 11.90
CA SER A 53 0.19 -20.09 12.15
C SER A 53 0.52 -20.91 10.90
N PHE A 54 1.76 -21.38 10.85
CA PHE A 54 2.18 -22.41 9.91
C PHE A 54 2.44 -23.69 10.69
N ASN A 55 1.73 -24.76 10.36
CA ASN A 55 1.73 -25.99 11.14
C ASN A 55 2.08 -27.19 10.28
N LEU A 56 2.83 -28.13 10.87
CA LEU A 56 2.98 -29.46 10.34
C LEU A 56 2.09 -30.43 11.14
N TYR A 57 1.15 -31.05 10.47
CA TYR A 57 0.33 -32.13 11.00
C TYR A 57 0.92 -33.47 10.59
N MET A 58 0.93 -34.43 11.47
CA MET A 58 1.32 -35.81 11.17
C MET A 58 0.42 -36.82 11.88
N LYS A 59 0.22 -37.97 11.27
CA LYS A 59 -0.49 -39.08 11.90
C LYS A 59 0.21 -39.46 13.19
N LYS A 60 -0.54 -39.67 14.26
CA LYS A 60 0.00 -40.04 15.59
C LYS A 60 0.81 -41.32 15.53
N ILE A 61 2.09 -41.27 15.87
CA ILE A 61 3.04 -42.36 15.88
C ILE A 61 3.91 -42.31 17.14
N ILE A 62 4.50 -43.49 17.51
CA ILE A 62 5.54 -43.58 18.54
C ILE A 62 6.83 -42.98 17.93
N ASN A 63 7.59 -42.18 18.67
CA ASN A 63 8.84 -41.51 18.24
C ASN A 63 8.65 -40.35 17.22
N TYR A 64 7.54 -39.66 17.27
CA TYR A 64 7.28 -38.52 16.37
C TYR A 64 8.34 -37.41 16.42
N GLU A 65 8.97 -37.16 17.57
CA GLU A 65 10.00 -36.13 17.76
C GLU A 65 11.26 -36.39 16.90
N SER A 66 11.71 -37.66 16.85
CA SER A 66 12.86 -38.02 16.01
C SER A 66 12.57 -37.84 14.52
N ILE A 67 11.37 -38.22 14.09
CA ILE A 67 10.95 -38.11 12.70
C ILE A 67 10.76 -36.62 12.32
N TYR A 68 10.19 -35.84 13.23
CA TYR A 68 10.06 -34.39 13.04
C TYR A 68 11.44 -33.71 12.90
N SER A 69 12.38 -34.04 13.82
CA SER A 69 13.71 -33.43 13.77
C SER A 69 14.47 -33.77 12.48
N GLU A 70 14.37 -35.01 12.01
CA GLU A 70 14.99 -35.41 10.74
C GLU A 70 14.36 -34.72 9.53
N LEU A 71 13.02 -34.68 9.47
CA LEU A 71 12.27 -34.02 8.41
C LEU A 71 12.60 -32.53 8.38
N ARG A 72 12.60 -31.88 9.54
CA ARG A 72 12.94 -30.48 9.71
C ARG A 72 14.33 -30.17 9.11
N THR A 73 15.32 -30.95 9.45
CA THR A 73 16.70 -30.79 8.94
C THR A 73 16.73 -30.87 7.42
N LYS A 74 16.07 -31.89 6.85
CA LYS A 74 16.00 -32.07 5.39
C LYS A 74 15.28 -30.93 4.67
N ILE A 75 14.19 -30.43 5.26
CA ILE A 75 13.46 -29.28 4.68
C ILE A 75 14.31 -28.02 4.74
N CYS A 76 14.96 -27.73 5.86
CA CYS A 76 15.88 -26.60 5.99
C CYS A 76 17.00 -26.64 4.93
N GLU A 77 17.59 -27.81 4.71
CA GLU A 77 18.64 -27.99 3.70
C GLU A 77 18.08 -27.79 2.29
N ALA A 78 16.92 -28.37 1.99
CA ALA A 78 16.26 -28.23 0.68
C ALA A 78 15.83 -26.79 0.39
N ILE A 79 15.29 -26.06 1.37
CA ILE A 79 14.96 -24.64 1.24
C ILE A 79 16.21 -23.83 0.95
N LYS A 80 17.31 -24.04 1.66
CA LYS A 80 18.57 -23.33 1.37
C LYS A 80 19.05 -23.53 -0.07
N LEU A 81 18.88 -24.75 -0.62
CA LEU A 81 19.23 -25.03 -2.00
C LEU A 81 18.27 -24.41 -3.01
N SER A 82 16.97 -24.38 -2.71
CA SER A 82 15.94 -23.82 -3.62
C SER A 82 15.77 -22.30 -3.50
N HIS A 83 16.31 -21.69 -2.45
CA HIS A 83 16.14 -20.26 -2.14
C HIS A 83 16.56 -19.32 -3.29
N GLU A 84 17.69 -19.60 -3.91
CA GLU A 84 18.18 -18.78 -5.03
C GLU A 84 17.27 -18.90 -6.27
N LEU A 85 16.71 -20.09 -6.53
CA LEU A 85 15.72 -20.28 -7.59
C LEU A 85 14.42 -19.53 -7.31
N PHE A 86 13.94 -19.60 -6.09
CA PHE A 86 12.75 -18.85 -5.65
C PHE A 86 12.94 -17.35 -5.81
N LYS A 87 14.10 -16.82 -5.38
CA LYS A 87 14.44 -15.40 -5.55
C LYS A 87 14.51 -14.98 -7.01
N GLU A 88 15.11 -15.81 -7.85
CA GLU A 88 15.23 -15.52 -9.30
C GLU A 88 13.84 -15.48 -9.94
N GLU A 89 12.98 -16.44 -9.65
CA GLU A 89 11.62 -16.48 -10.17
C GLU A 89 10.77 -15.31 -9.66
N ALA A 90 10.87 -14.98 -8.37
CA ALA A 90 10.22 -13.80 -7.81
C ALA A 90 10.70 -12.50 -8.49
N LYS A 91 12.02 -12.39 -8.75
CA LYS A 91 12.58 -11.25 -9.45
C LYS A 91 12.08 -11.17 -10.91
N ASN A 92 11.99 -12.29 -11.59
CA ASN A 92 11.47 -12.36 -12.96
C ASN A 92 9.99 -11.96 -12.99
N SER A 93 9.17 -12.48 -12.07
CA SER A 93 7.77 -12.10 -11.95
C SER A 93 7.59 -10.59 -11.72
N ILE A 94 8.42 -9.98 -10.86
CA ILE A 94 8.40 -8.52 -10.64
C ILE A 94 8.82 -7.76 -11.91
N ASN A 95 9.84 -8.23 -12.62
CA ASN A 95 10.30 -7.60 -13.86
C ASN A 95 9.30 -7.73 -15.01
N GLU A 96 8.43 -8.74 -14.98
CA GLU A 96 7.33 -8.96 -15.92
C GLU A 96 6.02 -8.33 -15.46
N SER A 97 6.03 -7.54 -14.39
CA SER A 97 4.85 -6.94 -13.76
C SER A 97 3.78 -7.95 -13.32
N ASN A 98 4.16 -9.22 -13.09
CA ASN A 98 3.29 -10.24 -12.52
C ASN A 98 3.12 -10.01 -11.02
N ILE A 99 2.45 -8.92 -10.66
CA ILE A 99 2.23 -8.48 -9.29
C ILE A 99 0.78 -8.03 -9.10
N MET A 100 0.27 -8.25 -7.91
CA MET A 100 -1.01 -7.75 -7.46
C MET A 100 -0.79 -6.68 -6.38
N PHE A 101 -1.49 -5.56 -6.51
CA PHE A 101 -1.53 -4.52 -5.49
C PHE A 101 -2.80 -4.65 -4.66
N PRO A 102 -2.68 -4.84 -3.33
CA PRO A 102 -3.82 -4.77 -2.43
C PRO A 102 -4.51 -3.41 -2.54
N ASN A 103 -5.82 -3.44 -2.66
CA ASN A 103 -6.61 -2.22 -2.79
C ASN A 103 -7.10 -1.71 -1.43
N TYR A 104 -6.48 -0.65 -0.94
CA TYR A 104 -6.85 -0.02 0.33
C TYR A 104 -7.79 1.18 0.19
N TYR A 105 -8.45 1.38 -0.96
CA TYR A 105 -9.36 2.51 -1.18
C TYR A 105 -10.43 2.63 -0.08
N LEU A 106 -11.12 1.55 0.23
CA LEU A 106 -12.17 1.55 1.27
C LEU A 106 -11.61 1.87 2.67
N ARG A 107 -10.37 1.49 2.95
CA ARG A 107 -9.69 1.83 4.19
C ARG A 107 -9.39 3.32 4.26
N PHE A 108 -8.88 3.92 3.17
CA PHE A 108 -8.66 5.36 3.07
C PHE A 108 -9.98 6.13 3.21
N LYS A 109 -11.03 5.70 2.51
CA LYS A 109 -12.35 6.32 2.58
C LYS A 109 -12.86 6.40 4.03
N ARG A 110 -12.85 5.28 4.77
CA ARG A 110 -13.26 5.23 6.18
C ARG A 110 -12.38 6.12 7.07
N ALA A 111 -11.08 6.17 6.81
CA ALA A 111 -10.17 7.01 7.57
C ALA A 111 -10.47 8.50 7.36
N PHE A 112 -10.75 8.92 6.12
CA PHE A 112 -11.15 10.30 5.83
C PHE A 112 -12.47 10.67 6.49
N GLU A 113 -13.50 9.82 6.38
CA GLU A 113 -14.79 10.03 7.04
C GLU A 113 -14.61 10.26 8.56
N CYS A 114 -13.85 9.39 9.23
CA CYS A 114 -13.57 9.52 10.66
C CYS A 114 -12.78 10.81 11.00
N LEU A 115 -11.75 11.14 10.19
CA LEU A 115 -10.95 12.35 10.43
C LEU A 115 -11.77 13.63 10.19
N GLU A 116 -12.59 13.68 9.14
CA GLU A 116 -13.47 14.80 8.82
C GLU A 116 -14.45 15.07 9.97
N GLU A 117 -15.12 14.03 10.50
CA GLU A 117 -15.99 14.15 11.67
C GLU A 117 -15.26 14.73 12.89
N GLN A 118 -14.05 14.25 13.17
CA GLN A 118 -13.25 14.72 14.30
C GLN A 118 -12.75 16.16 14.13
N ILE A 119 -12.36 16.53 12.92
CA ILE A 119 -11.92 17.90 12.61
C ILE A 119 -13.09 18.87 12.78
N GLU A 120 -14.22 18.58 12.14
CA GLU A 120 -15.43 19.42 12.20
C GLU A 120 -15.93 19.57 13.64
N TYR A 121 -15.98 18.47 14.41
CA TYR A 121 -16.36 18.53 15.83
C TYR A 121 -15.44 19.46 16.63
N ASN A 122 -14.12 19.33 16.47
CA ASN A 122 -13.17 20.14 17.26
C ASN A 122 -13.09 21.61 16.78
N LEU A 123 -13.30 21.90 15.51
CA LEU A 123 -13.35 23.27 14.99
C LEU A 123 -14.62 24.01 15.45
N THR A 124 -15.72 23.31 15.64
CA THR A 124 -17.00 23.89 16.07
C THR A 124 -17.15 23.99 17.59
N ASN A 125 -16.55 23.05 18.33
CA ASN A 125 -16.68 22.98 19.80
C ASN A 125 -15.67 23.88 20.51
N LYS A 126 -15.93 25.19 20.54
CA LYS A 126 -15.05 26.19 21.18
C LYS A 126 -15.15 26.25 22.71
N ASN A 127 -16.03 25.43 23.32
CA ASN A 127 -16.18 25.41 24.78
C ASN A 127 -14.96 24.79 25.51
N ASP A 128 -14.12 24.00 24.82
CA ASP A 128 -12.93 23.35 25.38
C ASP A 128 -11.61 23.97 24.85
N TRP A 129 -11.66 25.23 24.44
CA TRP A 129 -10.47 25.96 24.00
C TRP A 129 -9.44 26.11 25.14
N PRO A 130 -8.10 25.93 24.94
CA PRO A 130 -7.40 25.68 23.67
C PRO A 130 -7.30 24.18 23.27
N LYS A 131 -7.84 23.24 24.04
CA LYS A 131 -7.67 21.80 23.78
C LYS A 131 -8.34 21.35 22.47
N SER A 132 -9.47 21.95 22.13
CA SER A 132 -10.17 21.66 20.87
C SER A 132 -9.30 22.03 19.65
N ASP A 133 -8.62 23.19 19.68
CA ASP A 133 -7.72 23.63 18.61
C ASP A 133 -6.51 22.70 18.47
N HIS A 134 -5.91 22.25 19.56
CA HIS A 134 -4.82 21.27 19.52
C HIS A 134 -5.25 19.93 18.93
N ARG A 135 -6.46 19.46 19.24
CA ARG A 135 -7.00 18.23 18.66
C ARG A 135 -7.29 18.42 17.18
N ALA A 136 -7.91 19.55 16.79
CA ALA A 136 -8.17 19.87 15.39
C ALA A 136 -6.86 19.88 14.59
N ASP A 137 -5.80 20.54 15.08
CA ASP A 137 -4.48 20.55 14.45
C ASP A 137 -3.92 19.14 14.26
N CYS A 138 -3.97 18.29 15.30
CA CYS A 138 -3.53 16.90 15.19
C CYS A 138 -4.31 16.11 14.12
N PHE A 139 -5.63 16.27 14.05
CA PHE A 139 -6.44 15.58 13.06
C PHE A 139 -6.23 16.13 11.64
N ILE A 140 -6.08 17.44 11.46
CA ILE A 140 -5.75 18.08 10.19
C ILE A 140 -4.39 17.58 9.67
N ASN A 141 -3.38 17.51 10.52
CA ASN A 141 -2.07 16.98 10.18
C ASN A 141 -2.14 15.48 9.81
N SER A 142 -2.95 14.71 10.53
CA SER A 142 -3.21 13.30 10.20
C SER A 142 -3.89 13.16 8.85
N TYR A 143 -4.91 13.98 8.58
CA TYR A 143 -5.61 14.03 7.30
C TYR A 143 -4.64 14.31 6.14
N ALA A 144 -3.74 15.27 6.31
CA ALA A 144 -2.72 15.60 5.31
C ALA A 144 -1.78 14.43 5.00
N ILE A 145 -1.34 13.68 6.03
CA ILE A 145 -0.50 12.48 5.85
C ILE A 145 -1.26 11.39 5.09
N TYR A 146 -2.51 11.14 5.50
CA TYR A 146 -3.37 10.17 4.83
C TYR A 146 -3.64 10.56 3.38
N LEU A 147 -3.84 11.86 3.09
CA LEU A 147 -4.07 12.35 1.75
C LEU A 147 -2.88 12.09 0.82
N VAL A 148 -1.66 12.35 1.27
CA VAL A 148 -0.47 12.04 0.47
C VAL A 148 -0.38 10.56 0.17
N SER A 149 -0.61 9.72 1.17
CA SER A 149 -0.59 8.25 1.02
C SER A 149 -1.72 7.77 0.09
N TYR A 150 -2.89 8.37 0.17
CA TYR A 150 -4.03 8.10 -0.71
C TYR A 150 -3.71 8.45 -2.17
N ILE A 151 -3.21 9.66 -2.42
CA ILE A 151 -2.82 10.11 -3.77
C ILE A 151 -1.79 9.14 -4.38
N GLU A 152 -0.77 8.78 -3.61
CA GLU A 152 0.25 7.84 -4.07
C GLU A 152 -0.35 6.46 -4.35
N HIS A 153 -1.17 5.94 -3.45
CA HIS A 153 -1.82 4.64 -3.59
C HIS A 153 -2.71 4.57 -4.82
N ILE A 154 -3.63 5.52 -5.01
CA ILE A 154 -4.51 5.57 -6.19
C ILE A 154 -3.70 5.68 -7.47
N THR A 155 -2.65 6.51 -7.48
CA THR A 155 -1.77 6.65 -8.65
C THR A 155 -1.08 5.31 -8.99
N ILE A 156 -0.69 4.51 -8.00
CA ILE A 156 -0.13 3.18 -8.21
C ILE A 156 -1.19 2.21 -8.74
N LEU A 157 -2.39 2.20 -8.16
CA LEU A 157 -3.48 1.33 -8.62
C LEU A 157 -3.93 1.65 -10.06
N LEU A 158 -3.77 2.89 -10.51
CA LEU A 158 -4.08 3.30 -11.88
C LEU A 158 -3.01 2.88 -12.92
N TYR A 159 -1.85 2.39 -12.47
CA TYR A 159 -0.76 1.99 -13.37
C TYR A 159 -1.20 1.05 -14.51
N PRO A 160 -1.91 -0.06 -14.28
CA PRO A 160 -2.30 -0.98 -15.37
C PRO A 160 -3.38 -0.40 -16.30
N PHE A 161 -4.06 0.69 -15.93
CA PHE A 161 -5.05 1.39 -16.76
C PHE A 161 -4.41 2.47 -17.64
N SER A 162 -3.16 2.84 -17.39
CA SER A 162 -2.48 3.96 -18.02
C SER A 162 -1.69 3.55 -19.26
N ASP A 163 -1.41 4.53 -20.14
CA ASP A 163 -0.49 4.38 -21.27
C ASP A 163 0.98 4.29 -20.83
N PHE A 164 1.28 4.66 -19.59
CA PHE A 164 2.61 4.55 -19.00
C PHE A 164 2.99 3.11 -18.64
N TYR A 165 2.02 2.19 -18.63
CA TYR A 165 2.28 0.79 -18.32
C TYR A 165 3.26 0.16 -19.28
N ASP A 166 4.30 -0.50 -18.73
CA ASP A 166 5.28 -1.29 -19.46
C ASP A 166 5.49 -2.64 -18.75
N PRO A 167 5.05 -3.77 -19.35
CA PRO A 167 5.17 -5.09 -18.74
C PRO A 167 6.63 -5.58 -18.63
N HIS A 168 7.55 -4.97 -19.37
CA HIS A 168 8.97 -5.35 -19.39
C HIS A 168 9.83 -4.45 -18.51
N ASN A 169 9.23 -3.50 -17.81
CA ASN A 169 9.94 -2.61 -16.91
C ASN A 169 9.78 -3.05 -15.46
N ASP A 170 10.87 -3.02 -14.72
CA ASP A 170 10.86 -3.29 -13.28
C ASP A 170 9.90 -2.31 -12.58
N ILE A 171 8.74 -2.83 -12.17
CA ILE A 171 7.67 -2.05 -11.54
C ILE A 171 8.14 -1.34 -10.26
N ARG A 172 9.21 -1.82 -9.60
CA ARG A 172 9.79 -1.16 -8.41
C ARG A 172 10.32 0.23 -8.74
N LYS A 173 10.78 0.46 -9.97
CA LYS A 173 11.21 1.80 -10.42
C LYS A 173 10.07 2.80 -10.32
N PHE A 174 8.85 2.38 -10.69
CA PHE A 174 7.65 3.21 -10.56
C PHE A 174 7.17 3.27 -9.12
N VAL A 175 6.96 2.13 -8.47
CA VAL A 175 6.30 2.05 -7.16
C VAL A 175 7.18 2.60 -6.04
N VAL A 176 8.47 2.23 -6.01
CA VAL A 176 9.37 2.51 -4.88
C VAL A 176 10.27 3.72 -5.15
N ASN A 177 10.89 3.76 -6.32
CA ASN A 177 11.99 4.71 -6.58
C ASN A 177 11.52 6.06 -7.15
N MET A 178 10.31 6.10 -7.71
CA MET A 178 9.79 7.33 -8.34
C MET A 178 9.12 8.24 -7.32
N LYS A 179 9.42 9.53 -7.38
CA LYS A 179 8.75 10.53 -6.55
C LYS A 179 7.28 10.68 -6.94
N ILE A 180 6.41 10.95 -5.97
CA ILE A 180 4.94 11.06 -6.14
C ILE A 180 4.54 11.99 -7.29
N ILE A 181 5.13 13.17 -7.40
CA ILE A 181 4.84 14.11 -8.51
C ILE A 181 5.13 13.47 -9.86
N LYS A 182 6.25 12.74 -9.98
CA LYS A 182 6.59 12.08 -11.23
C LYS A 182 5.68 10.89 -11.54
N LYS A 183 5.21 10.19 -10.52
CA LYS A 183 4.17 9.15 -10.67
C LYS A 183 2.89 9.76 -11.25
N ILE A 184 2.44 10.88 -10.69
CA ILE A 184 1.25 11.61 -11.16
C ILE A 184 1.43 12.06 -12.61
N GLU A 185 2.58 12.65 -12.96
CA GLU A 185 2.89 13.07 -14.35
C GLU A 185 2.81 11.93 -15.35
N ASN A 186 3.27 10.75 -14.96
CA ASN A 186 3.28 9.57 -15.83
C ASN A 186 1.89 8.94 -16.00
N ILE A 187 1.10 8.92 -14.93
CA ILE A 187 -0.26 8.36 -14.97
C ILE A 187 -1.28 9.33 -15.62
N PHE A 188 -1.11 10.62 -15.40
CA PHE A 188 -2.01 11.64 -15.92
C PHE A 188 -1.23 12.57 -16.88
N PRO A 189 -0.99 12.15 -18.13
CA PRO A 189 -0.28 12.97 -19.08
C PRO A 189 -0.99 14.31 -19.29
N ASN A 190 -0.23 15.39 -19.32
CA ASN A 190 -0.70 16.78 -19.48
C ASN A 190 -1.40 17.42 -18.27
N ILE A 191 -1.74 16.68 -17.22
CA ILE A 191 -2.47 17.25 -16.09
C ILE A 191 -1.74 18.41 -15.44
N LEU A 192 -0.43 18.32 -15.31
CA LEU A 192 0.37 19.36 -14.66
C LEU A 192 0.59 20.59 -15.56
N SER A 193 0.42 20.45 -16.88
CA SER A 193 0.39 21.58 -17.81
C SER A 193 -0.99 22.25 -17.87
N GLU A 194 -2.06 21.45 -17.75
CA GLU A 194 -3.43 21.92 -17.74
C GLU A 194 -3.86 22.47 -16.38
N ASN A 195 -3.32 21.89 -15.30
CA ASN A 195 -3.61 22.31 -13.93
C ASN A 195 -2.32 22.48 -13.10
N THR A 196 -1.60 23.56 -13.36
CA THR A 196 -0.34 23.89 -12.66
C THR A 196 -0.53 24.04 -11.16
N GLN A 197 -1.73 24.45 -10.71
CA GLN A 197 -2.02 24.66 -9.28
C GLN A 197 -1.96 23.38 -8.47
N ILE A 198 -2.36 22.22 -9.03
CA ILE A 198 -2.34 20.96 -8.27
C ILE A 198 -0.92 20.53 -7.94
N LYS A 199 0.02 20.72 -8.85
CA LYS A 199 1.44 20.43 -8.61
C LYS A 199 1.98 21.24 -7.44
N ASP A 200 1.70 22.53 -7.44
CA ASP A 200 2.16 23.44 -6.38
C ASP A 200 1.48 23.12 -5.04
N LYS A 201 0.18 22.81 -5.06
CA LYS A 201 -0.56 22.40 -3.87
C LYS A 201 -0.02 21.09 -3.27
N ILE A 202 0.21 20.06 -4.10
CA ILE A 202 0.80 18.78 -3.62
C ILE A 202 2.23 19.00 -3.11
N ASN A 203 3.04 19.79 -3.80
CA ASN A 203 4.38 20.13 -3.34
C ASN A 203 4.36 20.88 -2.00
N LYS A 204 3.44 21.83 -1.82
CA LYS A 204 3.24 22.49 -0.54
C LYS A 204 2.84 21.51 0.55
N LEU A 205 1.85 20.66 0.30
CA LEU A 205 1.41 19.63 1.23
C LEU A 205 2.58 18.73 1.67
N MET A 206 3.40 18.27 0.72
CA MET A 206 4.57 17.45 0.99
C MET A 206 5.63 18.19 1.82
N ASN A 207 6.00 19.41 1.40
CA ASN A 207 7.16 20.12 1.95
C ASN A 207 6.86 20.80 3.28
N TYR A 208 5.63 21.27 3.49
CA TYR A 208 5.29 22.07 4.67
C TYR A 208 4.50 21.30 5.74
N ILE A 209 3.86 20.18 5.39
CA ILE A 209 3.08 19.41 6.35
C ILE A 209 3.64 17.99 6.49
N ARG A 210 3.57 17.18 5.42
CA ARG A 210 3.91 15.74 5.50
C ARG A 210 5.37 15.51 5.88
N ASN A 211 6.32 16.14 5.18
CA ASN A 211 7.73 15.91 5.42
C ASN A 211 8.21 16.44 6.79
N PRO A 212 7.81 17.65 7.24
CA PRO A 212 8.11 18.09 8.59
C PRO A 212 7.63 17.11 9.64
N ILE A 213 6.39 16.65 9.59
CA ILE A 213 5.85 15.71 10.57
C ILE A 213 6.60 14.36 10.51
N ALA A 214 6.81 13.81 9.30
CA ALA A 214 7.49 12.53 9.11
C ALA A 214 8.98 12.55 9.55
N HIS A 215 9.61 13.71 9.54
CA HIS A 215 11.03 13.90 9.89
C HIS A 215 11.25 14.68 11.20
N GLY A 216 10.25 14.71 12.09
CA GLY A 216 10.39 15.39 13.39
C GLY A 216 10.56 16.90 13.27
N PHE A 217 9.90 17.52 12.30
CA PHE A 217 9.94 18.97 11.99
C PHE A 217 11.29 19.50 11.49
N LEU A 218 12.29 18.63 11.33
CA LEU A 218 13.59 19.00 10.77
C LEU A 218 13.59 18.74 9.26
N THR A 219 13.72 19.76 8.45
CA THR A 219 13.71 19.68 6.99
C THR A 219 14.85 20.47 6.37
N LYS A 220 15.04 20.32 5.05
CA LYS A 220 16.01 21.15 4.30
C LYS A 220 15.66 22.64 4.36
N ASN A 221 14.40 22.98 4.54
CA ASN A 221 13.94 24.37 4.63
C ASN A 221 14.07 24.94 6.04
N TYR A 222 14.03 24.09 7.05
CA TYR A 222 14.25 24.47 8.45
C TYR A 222 14.95 23.33 9.18
N PHE A 223 16.16 23.56 9.69
CA PHE A 223 16.89 22.57 10.47
C PHE A 223 17.09 22.96 11.93
N GLY A 224 16.68 24.15 12.31
CA GLY A 224 16.75 24.65 13.68
C GLY A 224 16.98 26.16 13.76
N ASP A 225 17.03 26.65 14.97
CA ASP A 225 17.37 28.02 15.29
C ASP A 225 18.85 28.12 15.65
N VAL A 226 19.54 29.11 15.10
CA VAL A 226 20.92 29.34 15.33
C VAL A 226 21.09 30.53 16.31
N LEU A 227 21.99 30.37 17.25
CA LEU A 227 22.37 31.44 18.17
C LEU A 227 23.50 32.28 17.54
N ILE A 228 23.19 33.51 17.17
CA ILE A 228 24.15 34.43 16.56
C ILE A 228 24.39 35.57 17.54
N SER A 229 25.54 35.54 18.22
CA SER A 229 25.93 36.59 19.14
C SER A 229 24.81 36.97 20.13
N ASP A 230 24.37 38.22 20.11
CA ASP A 230 23.27 38.72 20.97
C ASP A 230 21.89 38.50 20.38
N ILE A 231 21.81 38.00 19.12
CA ILE A 231 20.58 37.64 18.44
C ILE A 231 20.33 36.18 18.70
N ARG A 232 19.23 35.85 19.41
CA ARG A 232 18.85 34.46 19.71
C ARG A 232 17.74 34.00 18.77
N TYR A 233 17.73 32.67 18.51
CA TYR A 233 16.67 32.02 17.80
C TYR A 233 16.45 32.51 16.36
N VAL A 234 17.53 32.50 15.57
CA VAL A 234 17.49 32.84 14.15
C VAL A 234 17.19 31.58 13.35
N PRO A 235 16.01 31.46 12.71
CA PRO A 235 15.64 30.29 11.91
C PRO A 235 16.57 30.16 10.69
N MET A 236 17.14 28.98 10.50
CA MET A 236 18.09 28.72 9.41
C MET A 236 17.64 27.60 8.50
N SER A 237 17.83 27.79 7.20
CA SER A 237 17.71 26.74 6.20
C SER A 237 19.04 26.01 6.01
N TYR A 238 18.98 24.67 5.91
CA TYR A 238 20.17 23.84 5.71
C TYR A 238 20.89 24.11 4.38
N SER A 239 20.16 24.42 3.32
CA SER A 239 20.72 24.45 1.97
C SER A 239 21.47 25.74 1.62
N ASN A 240 21.19 26.86 2.27
CA ASN A 240 21.72 28.16 1.84
C ASN A 240 22.20 29.07 2.97
N TYR A 241 22.17 28.66 4.23
CA TYR A 241 22.39 29.51 5.40
C TYR A 241 21.54 30.80 5.35
N LYS A 242 20.42 30.77 4.58
CA LYS A 242 19.54 31.92 4.48
C LYS A 242 18.52 31.88 5.60
N LEU A 243 18.27 33.03 6.18
CA LEU A 243 17.13 33.24 7.07
C LEU A 243 15.85 32.81 6.37
N SER A 244 15.20 31.83 6.94
CA SER A 244 14.00 31.22 6.33
C SER A 244 12.74 31.68 7.06
N ILE A 245 12.61 32.98 7.33
CA ILE A 245 11.44 33.54 8.01
C ILE A 245 10.14 33.18 7.24
N GLN A 246 10.20 33.12 5.91
CA GLN A 246 9.05 32.75 5.09
C GLN A 246 8.66 31.26 5.18
N ASN A 247 9.60 30.36 5.51
CA ASN A 247 9.34 28.94 5.59
C ASN A 247 9.04 28.47 7.03
N TYR A 248 9.36 29.32 8.03
CA TYR A 248 9.17 29.03 9.45
C TYR A 248 7.70 29.15 9.88
N LEU A 249 6.91 29.92 9.16
CA LEU A 249 5.56 30.32 9.56
C LEU A 249 4.46 29.81 8.61
N TYR A 250 4.62 28.62 8.00
CA TYR A 250 3.44 27.96 7.46
C TYR A 250 2.74 27.16 8.59
N ILE A 251 2.55 27.82 9.72
CA ILE A 251 1.49 27.47 10.66
C ILE A 251 0.36 28.44 10.27
N PRO A 252 -0.67 28.02 9.57
CA PRO A 252 -1.78 28.91 9.33
C PRO A 252 -2.37 29.24 10.69
N PHE A 253 -2.49 30.53 10.99
CA PHE A 253 -3.19 31.02 12.18
C PHE A 253 -4.67 30.64 12.19
N ASN A 254 -5.15 29.99 11.11
CA ASN A 254 -6.53 29.58 10.92
C ASN A 254 -6.59 28.11 10.48
N LEU A 255 -6.92 27.25 11.42
CA LEU A 255 -7.05 25.79 11.20
C LEU A 255 -8.17 25.46 10.20
N GLU A 256 -9.26 26.23 10.17
CA GLU A 256 -10.35 26.06 9.22
C GLU A 256 -9.88 26.29 7.78
N TYR A 257 -9.07 27.34 7.58
CA TYR A 257 -8.48 27.61 6.27
C TYR A 257 -7.51 26.53 5.82
N GLN A 258 -6.64 26.05 6.74
CA GLN A 258 -5.71 24.95 6.45
C GLN A 258 -6.43 23.68 6.05
N TYR A 259 -7.46 23.32 6.79
CA TYR A 259 -8.29 22.16 6.49
C TYR A 259 -8.97 22.28 5.12
N ALA A 260 -9.56 23.44 4.83
CA ALA A 260 -10.20 23.71 3.55
C ALA A 260 -9.22 23.58 2.37
N GLU A 261 -7.99 24.13 2.48
CA GLU A 261 -6.97 23.98 1.44
C GLU A 261 -6.56 22.51 1.22
N ILE A 262 -6.42 21.74 2.30
CA ILE A 262 -6.04 20.31 2.20
C ILE A 262 -7.19 19.51 1.58
N LYS A 263 -8.43 19.76 1.99
CA LYS A 263 -9.63 19.11 1.44
C LYS A 263 -9.79 19.41 -0.04
N GLU A 264 -9.57 20.66 -0.46
CA GLU A 264 -9.58 21.06 -1.88
C GLU A 264 -8.59 20.25 -2.74
N ILE A 265 -7.40 19.91 -2.20
CA ILE A 265 -6.43 19.07 -2.92
C ILE A 265 -7.01 17.67 -3.17
N LYS A 266 -7.70 17.10 -2.18
CA LYS A 266 -8.38 15.81 -2.33
C LYS A 266 -9.45 15.87 -3.41
N ASP A 267 -10.32 16.87 -3.34
CA ASP A 267 -11.45 17.02 -4.27
C ASP A 267 -10.96 17.21 -5.72
N ILE A 268 -9.92 18.01 -5.91
CA ILE A 268 -9.28 18.18 -7.23
C ILE A 268 -8.69 16.86 -7.71
N PHE A 269 -7.97 16.14 -6.87
CA PHE A 269 -7.36 14.84 -7.25
C PHE A 269 -8.43 13.81 -7.61
N ASP A 270 -9.49 13.71 -6.83
CA ASP A 270 -10.62 12.80 -7.09
C ASP A 270 -11.30 13.14 -8.42
N SER A 271 -11.58 14.42 -8.66
CA SER A 271 -12.15 14.90 -9.94
C SER A 271 -11.27 14.54 -11.15
N ILE A 272 -9.96 14.68 -11.00
CA ILE A 272 -8.99 14.33 -12.04
C ILE A 272 -9.01 12.82 -12.31
N THR A 273 -8.99 11.99 -11.28
CA THR A 273 -9.02 10.52 -11.45
C THR A 273 -10.31 10.09 -12.15
N GLU A 274 -11.44 10.68 -11.83
CA GLU A 274 -12.73 10.42 -12.47
C GLU A 274 -12.77 10.91 -13.93
N GLN A 275 -12.14 12.03 -14.24
CA GLN A 275 -12.06 12.54 -15.60
C GLN A 275 -11.18 11.68 -16.51
N TYR A 276 -10.00 11.25 -16.04
CA TYR A 276 -9.03 10.51 -16.86
C TYR A 276 -9.33 9.01 -16.92
N TYR A 277 -9.84 8.45 -15.84
CA TYR A 277 -10.07 6.99 -15.69
C TYR A 277 -11.46 6.69 -15.10
N PRO A 278 -12.56 7.17 -15.73
CA PRO A 278 -13.89 7.09 -15.11
C PRO A 278 -14.30 5.67 -14.71
N ASN A 279 -14.04 4.69 -15.57
CA ASN A 279 -14.39 3.30 -15.31
C ASN A 279 -13.26 2.56 -14.52
N GLY A 280 -12.01 2.95 -14.71
CA GLY A 280 -10.88 2.41 -13.94
C GLY A 280 -10.98 2.77 -12.46
N ILE A 281 -11.38 4.02 -12.16
CA ILE A 281 -11.56 4.44 -10.76
C ILE A 281 -12.75 3.72 -10.10
N GLU A 282 -13.80 3.35 -10.85
CA GLU A 282 -14.91 2.57 -10.30
C GLU A 282 -14.47 1.16 -9.86
N ILE A 283 -13.55 0.52 -10.62
CA ILE A 283 -12.94 -0.75 -10.20
C ILE A 283 -12.14 -0.55 -8.90
N ILE A 284 -11.38 0.53 -8.80
CA ILE A 284 -10.63 0.83 -7.57
C ILE A 284 -11.57 1.12 -6.39
N LYS A 285 -12.65 1.90 -6.61
CA LYS A 285 -13.65 2.21 -5.58
C LYS A 285 -14.39 0.97 -5.07
N SER A 286 -14.48 -0.09 -5.85
CA SER A 286 -15.09 -1.36 -5.42
C SER A 286 -14.29 -2.11 -4.34
N GLY A 287 -13.00 -1.78 -4.17
CA GLY A 287 -12.12 -2.45 -3.22
C GLY A 287 -11.46 -3.72 -3.74
N LEU A 288 -11.69 -4.08 -5.00
CA LEU A 288 -11.02 -5.22 -5.65
C LEU A 288 -9.52 -4.98 -5.80
N ASP A 289 -8.71 -5.98 -5.52
CA ASP A 289 -7.27 -5.92 -5.74
C ASP A 289 -6.92 -5.76 -7.22
N ILE A 290 -5.85 -5.02 -7.50
CA ILE A 290 -5.46 -4.66 -8.86
C ILE A 290 -4.25 -5.48 -9.30
N TYR A 291 -4.43 -6.24 -10.37
CA TYR A 291 -3.39 -7.07 -10.97
C TYR A 291 -2.69 -6.31 -12.09
N CYS A 292 -1.35 -6.39 -12.11
CA CYS A 292 -0.52 -5.67 -13.08
C CYS A 292 0.05 -6.55 -14.19
N ASP A 293 -0.32 -7.83 -14.25
CA ASP A 293 0.08 -8.71 -15.34
C ASP A 293 -0.59 -8.31 -16.67
N THR A 294 0.04 -8.69 -17.77
CA THR A 294 -0.41 -8.34 -19.13
C THR A 294 -1.83 -8.84 -19.44
N LYS A 295 -2.23 -10.00 -18.91
CA LYS A 295 -3.58 -10.56 -19.12
C LYS A 295 -4.63 -9.70 -18.44
N SER A 296 -4.44 -9.39 -17.18
CA SER A 296 -5.33 -8.54 -16.38
C SER A 296 -5.42 -7.13 -16.97
N ARG A 297 -4.28 -6.55 -17.39
CA ARG A 297 -4.28 -5.26 -18.07
C ARG A 297 -5.11 -5.27 -19.35
N ASN A 298 -4.96 -6.29 -20.21
CA ASN A 298 -5.74 -6.39 -21.43
C ASN A 298 -7.24 -6.51 -21.13
N GLU A 299 -7.63 -7.24 -20.09
CA GLU A 299 -9.02 -7.30 -19.63
C GLU A 299 -9.48 -5.91 -19.18
N TYR A 300 -8.73 -5.20 -18.34
CA TYR A 300 -9.06 -3.84 -17.91
C TYR A 300 -9.27 -2.88 -19.08
N LEU A 301 -8.37 -2.88 -20.07
CA LEU A 301 -8.50 -2.01 -21.25
C LEU A 301 -9.74 -2.32 -22.11
N LEU A 302 -10.24 -3.54 -22.06
CA LEU A 302 -11.46 -3.91 -22.77
C LEU A 302 -12.72 -3.51 -22.01
N ILE A 303 -12.78 -3.78 -20.71
CA ILE A 303 -13.96 -3.53 -19.88
C ILE A 303 -14.15 -2.04 -19.59
N THR A 304 -13.07 -1.28 -19.36
CA THR A 304 -13.14 0.14 -19.03
C THR A 304 -13.57 1.05 -20.18
N LYS A 305 -13.71 0.51 -21.41
CA LYS A 305 -14.31 1.23 -22.53
C LYS A 305 -15.83 1.38 -22.41
N ASP A 306 -16.46 0.58 -21.57
CA ASP A 306 -17.89 0.47 -21.43
C ASP A 306 -18.25 0.38 -19.94
N ARG A 307 -19.17 1.24 -19.51
CA ARG A 307 -19.59 1.29 -18.12
C ARG A 307 -20.32 0.03 -17.67
N GLU A 308 -21.22 -0.51 -18.51
CA GLU A 308 -21.98 -1.72 -18.19
C GLU A 308 -21.03 -2.91 -18.01
N LYS A 309 -20.03 -3.06 -18.90
CA LYS A 309 -19.02 -4.12 -18.77
C LYS A 309 -18.17 -3.96 -17.51
N THR A 310 -17.89 -2.72 -17.11
CA THR A 310 -17.17 -2.44 -15.88
C THR A 310 -17.98 -2.85 -14.66
N GLU A 311 -19.27 -2.52 -14.63
CA GLU A 311 -20.19 -2.89 -13.55
C GLU A 311 -20.36 -4.42 -13.47
N GLU A 312 -20.51 -5.10 -14.61
CA GLU A 312 -20.57 -6.58 -14.68
C GLU A 312 -19.27 -7.23 -14.18
N PHE A 313 -18.11 -6.68 -14.56
CA PHE A 313 -16.81 -7.16 -14.09
C PHE A 313 -16.69 -7.02 -12.58
N ILE A 314 -17.01 -5.84 -12.04
CA ILE A 314 -16.98 -5.59 -10.59
C ILE A 314 -17.91 -6.59 -9.87
N LYS A 315 -19.14 -6.74 -10.35
CA LYS A 315 -20.09 -7.67 -9.75
C LYS A 315 -19.55 -9.11 -9.74
N ARG A 316 -19.13 -9.61 -10.90
CA ARG A 316 -18.57 -10.96 -11.03
C ARG A 316 -17.38 -11.19 -10.10
N LYS A 317 -16.41 -10.22 -10.07
CA LYS A 317 -15.22 -10.35 -9.24
C LYS A 317 -15.54 -10.24 -7.75
N SER A 318 -16.46 -9.38 -7.35
CA SER A 318 -16.93 -9.30 -5.97
C SER A 318 -17.64 -10.59 -5.54
N GLU A 319 -18.47 -11.17 -6.38
CA GLU A 319 -19.11 -12.48 -6.13
C GLU A 319 -18.06 -13.59 -6.00
N GLU A 320 -17.02 -13.61 -6.87
CA GLU A 320 -15.89 -14.54 -6.75
C GLU A 320 -15.19 -14.39 -5.38
N VAL A 321 -14.89 -13.16 -4.94
CA VAL A 321 -14.26 -12.88 -3.65
C VAL A 321 -15.18 -13.23 -2.48
N ASP A 322 -16.46 -12.86 -2.55
CA ASP A 322 -17.44 -13.20 -1.52
C ASP A 322 -17.65 -14.71 -1.42
N HIS A 323 -17.68 -15.39 -2.55
CA HIS A 323 -17.75 -16.85 -2.58
C HIS A 323 -16.52 -17.46 -1.91
N LEU A 324 -15.31 -16.93 -2.20
CA LEU A 324 -14.06 -17.34 -1.59
C LEU A 324 -14.01 -17.10 -0.08
N ILE A 325 -14.65 -16.04 0.42
CA ILE A 325 -14.64 -15.67 1.84
C ILE A 325 -15.77 -16.36 2.63
N ASN A 326 -16.91 -16.61 1.99
CA ASN A 326 -18.15 -17.03 2.67
C ASN A 326 -18.55 -18.48 2.38
N MET A 327 -17.69 -19.31 1.74
CA MET A 327 -18.00 -20.72 1.45
C MET A 327 -18.03 -21.64 2.68
N ASP A 328 -18.08 -21.12 3.89
CA ASP A 328 -17.87 -21.88 5.12
C ASP A 328 -19.10 -22.03 6.03
N TRP A 329 -20.28 -21.88 5.51
CA TRP A 329 -21.47 -22.02 6.38
C TRP A 329 -22.51 -22.94 5.80
#